data_5723f9b7c309b31b8b49ba355034bbbd
#
_entry.id   5723f9b7c309b31b8b49ba355034bbbd
#
_cell.length_a   1.000
_cell.length_b   1.000
_cell.length_c   1.000
_cell.angle_alpha   90.00
_cell.angle_beta   90.00
_cell.angle_gamma   90.00
#
_symmetry.space_group_name_H-M   'P 1'
#
loop_
_entity.id
_entity.type
_entity.pdbx_description
1 polymer ?
#
loop_
_entity_poly.entity_id
_entity_poly.type
_entity_poly.pdbx_seq_one_letter_code
_entity_poly.pdbx_strand_id
1 'polypeptide(L)'
;MGGPKLTKSRLGTASKVYLLWPITCLTLCGVPSLTPGQTPSTTTPQSRSISPQTAPPSESTISTIHPEPEPSKPILETPRFFTRAANKGVFFRLSFNEELAGNPSGGIRQGFTGSQYMIFGSDLDLQKLVRWRGAVFHAMVIAENSNPLSKKYIGGGIDVQENAAPFNLVRFLNFTLEQKITLHHDNDLQLIVGRMAVTPYFMQSVLTCLFMNHSFCGVMYGFTQSTGTAVAPVASWGGLAKYRFTTRFYGQFGGFAVDGNTLKASTDIFDWGTGGVSGINYLAEIGHETHLSTEKLPHYYRIGVSYLDAPRNDVLLNTNMLPTFEFGGTPLTHRGETALYVTGGQAISRPDPNSHRNLGLFASMYYNFANSEAIRYSIRGGIVKAGTFKSRGHDTAGLAFSPTCFTSKEVAYLTGIRSQAGGEGRVPSSEWNLEFNYGYELAPGVVLRPNVQYVIHPDSRYTPSYPSNIPNAFVIGLQINANVGTFFNLPQVR
;
A
#
# COMPACT_ATOMS: atom_id res chain seq x y z
N MET A 1 51.82 3.45 52.64
CA MET A 1 50.62 2.71 52.32
C MET A 1 49.98 3.45 51.14
N GLY A 2 50.19 2.96 49.95
CA GLY A 2 49.83 3.63 48.69
C GLY A 2 48.54 3.10 48.14
N GLY A 3 47.67 4.00 47.72
CA GLY A 3 46.49 3.73 46.91
C GLY A 3 46.74 4.10 45.45
N PRO A 4 46.23 3.36 44.48
CA PRO A 4 46.58 3.55 43.08
C PRO A 4 45.75 4.67 42.40
N LYS A 5 46.46 5.40 41.53
CA LYS A 5 45.89 6.44 40.64
C LYS A 5 45.07 5.83 39.53
N LEU A 6 43.85 6.31 39.37
CA LEU A 6 42.98 6.08 38.19
C LEU A 6 43.41 6.97 37.02
N THR A 7 43.87 6.36 35.96
CA THR A 7 44.15 6.96 34.65
C THR A 7 42.84 7.14 33.86
N LYS A 8 42.57 8.39 33.41
CA LYS A 8 41.52 8.73 32.45
C LYS A 8 41.91 8.17 31.07
N SER A 9 41.13 7.24 30.54
CA SER A 9 41.19 6.88 29.13
C SER A 9 40.21 7.76 28.34
N ARG A 10 40.75 8.35 27.28
CA ARG A 10 40.01 9.17 26.30
C ARG A 10 39.05 8.29 25.49
N LEU A 11 37.81 8.65 25.40
CA LEU A 11 36.88 8.09 24.39
C LEU A 11 37.28 8.63 23.01
N GLY A 12 37.67 7.70 22.16
CA GLY A 12 37.94 7.93 20.76
C GLY A 12 36.70 7.83 19.91
N THR A 13 36.61 8.77 18.99
CA THR A 13 36.02 8.73 17.63
C THR A 13 34.74 7.95 17.38
N ALA A 14 33.69 8.71 17.12
CA ALA A 14 32.45 8.24 16.50
C ALA A 14 32.71 7.55 15.14
N SER A 15 32.42 6.27 15.08
CA SER A 15 32.40 5.49 13.85
C SER A 15 31.23 5.93 12.96
N LYS A 16 31.56 6.42 11.78
CA LYS A 16 30.59 6.64 10.69
C LYS A 16 29.99 5.30 10.28
N VAL A 17 28.73 5.08 10.61
CA VAL A 17 27.95 3.98 10.08
C VAL A 17 27.63 4.30 8.62
N TYR A 18 28.37 3.68 7.70
CA TYR A 18 27.99 3.66 6.29
C TYR A 18 26.85 2.67 6.12
N LEU A 19 25.68 3.19 5.73
CA LEU A 19 24.55 2.38 5.27
C LEU A 19 24.92 1.73 3.91
N LEU A 20 25.60 0.59 3.96
CA LEU A 20 25.77 -0.31 2.82
C LEU A 20 24.58 -1.27 2.78
N TRP A 21 23.55 -0.85 2.11
CA TRP A 21 22.44 -1.70 1.69
C TRP A 21 22.16 -1.41 0.23
N PRO A 22 22.45 -2.27 -0.69
CA PRO A 22 21.46 -3.18 -1.28
C PRO A 22 21.99 -4.43 -2.02
N ILE A 23 23.17 -4.97 -1.74
CA ILE A 23 23.77 -6.02 -2.59
C ILE A 23 23.45 -7.46 -2.11
N THR A 24 22.97 -7.65 -0.89
CA THR A 24 22.77 -9.00 -0.30
C THR A 24 21.43 -9.66 -0.67
N CYS A 25 20.54 -9.01 -1.39
CA CYS A 25 19.21 -9.54 -1.73
C CYS A 25 19.21 -10.63 -2.81
N LEU A 26 20.31 -10.79 -3.56
CA LEU A 26 20.41 -11.77 -4.66
C LEU A 26 20.70 -13.20 -4.21
N THR A 27 21.15 -13.42 -2.97
CA THR A 27 21.62 -14.74 -2.50
C THR A 27 20.65 -15.48 -1.59
N LEU A 28 19.57 -14.88 -1.13
CA LEU A 28 18.62 -15.51 -0.18
C LEU A 28 17.50 -16.34 -0.81
N CYS A 29 17.33 -16.33 -2.13
CA CYS A 29 16.43 -17.25 -2.84
C CYS A 29 17.17 -18.53 -3.25
N GLY A 30 17.72 -19.26 -2.28
CA GLY A 30 18.42 -20.53 -2.51
C GLY A 30 17.49 -21.62 -3.08
N VAL A 31 18.01 -22.33 -4.07
CA VAL A 31 17.34 -23.38 -4.82
C VAL A 31 17.56 -24.75 -4.17
N PRO A 32 16.54 -25.47 -3.68
CA PRO A 32 16.65 -26.92 -3.49
C PRO A 32 16.21 -27.68 -4.75
N SER A 33 17.00 -28.64 -5.18
CA SER A 33 16.72 -29.56 -6.28
C SER A 33 15.70 -30.63 -5.88
N LEU A 34 14.69 -30.88 -6.72
CA LEU A 34 13.73 -32.00 -6.60
C LEU A 34 13.73 -32.85 -7.88
N THR A 35 13.68 -34.16 -7.70
CA THR A 35 13.57 -35.19 -8.73
C THR A 35 12.10 -35.47 -9.08
N PRO A 36 11.77 -35.89 -10.34
CA PRO A 36 10.40 -35.96 -10.79
C PRO A 36 9.74 -37.35 -10.57
N GLY A 37 8.42 -37.34 -10.31
CA GLY A 37 7.56 -38.56 -10.27
C GLY A 37 6.11 -38.22 -10.62
N GLN A 38 5.67 -38.80 -11.69
CA GLN A 38 4.38 -39.26 -12.24
C GLN A 38 3.02 -38.54 -12.02
N THR A 39 2.23 -38.54 -13.07
CA THR A 39 1.00 -37.87 -13.53
C THR A 39 -0.34 -38.55 -13.17
N PRO A 40 -1.53 -38.05 -13.64
CA PRO A 40 -2.39 -36.99 -13.04
C PRO A 40 -3.87 -37.42 -12.89
N SER A 41 -4.70 -36.64 -12.24
CA SER A 41 -6.15 -36.59 -12.48
C SER A 41 -6.63 -35.10 -12.38
N THR A 42 -7.49 -34.75 -13.33
CA THR A 42 -7.96 -33.39 -13.60
C THR A 42 -9.05 -32.95 -12.60
N THR A 43 -8.74 -31.95 -11.77
CA THR A 43 -9.73 -31.12 -11.10
C THR A 43 -9.37 -29.66 -11.37
N THR A 44 -10.35 -28.87 -11.78
CA THR A 44 -10.23 -27.47 -12.13
C THR A 44 -9.72 -26.68 -10.92
N PRO A 45 -8.64 -25.88 -11.04
CA PRO A 45 -8.14 -25.09 -9.93
C PRO A 45 -9.13 -23.99 -9.55
N GLN A 46 -9.54 -23.93 -8.29
CA GLN A 46 -10.21 -22.73 -7.76
C GLN A 46 -9.24 -21.56 -7.80
N SER A 47 -9.63 -20.49 -8.51
CA SER A 47 -8.89 -19.24 -8.55
C SER A 47 -8.82 -18.65 -7.14
N ARG A 48 -7.62 -18.48 -6.60
CA ARG A 48 -7.40 -17.71 -5.37
C ARG A 48 -7.73 -16.25 -5.63
N SER A 49 -8.64 -15.72 -4.82
CA SER A 49 -8.95 -14.29 -4.83
C SER A 49 -7.74 -13.48 -4.38
N ILE A 50 -7.27 -12.60 -5.24
CA ILE A 50 -6.21 -11.64 -4.96
C ILE A 50 -6.89 -10.36 -4.49
N SER A 51 -6.51 -9.86 -3.32
CA SER A 51 -7.05 -8.63 -2.76
C SER A 51 -6.41 -7.40 -3.40
N PRO A 52 -7.16 -6.44 -3.87
CA PRO A 52 -6.63 -5.20 -4.43
C PRO A 52 -6.34 -4.15 -3.37
N GLN A 53 -5.50 -3.22 -3.73
CA GLN A 53 -5.06 -2.09 -2.90
C GLN A 53 -5.26 -0.79 -3.65
N THR A 54 -6.11 0.09 -3.19
CA THR A 54 -6.17 1.48 -3.65
C THR A 54 -6.88 2.40 -2.67
N ALA A 55 -6.31 3.49 -2.30
CA ALA A 55 -6.87 4.82 -2.07
C ALA A 55 -5.80 5.79 -1.55
N PRO A 56 -5.82 7.05 -1.93
CA PRO A 56 -4.99 8.06 -1.29
C PRO A 56 -5.40 8.20 0.18
N PRO A 57 -4.44 8.37 1.08
CA PRO A 57 -4.72 8.59 2.50
C PRO A 57 -5.53 9.87 2.72
N SER A 58 -6.30 9.92 3.80
CA SER A 58 -6.95 11.15 4.24
C SER A 58 -5.88 12.22 4.50
N GLU A 59 -6.04 13.39 3.93
CA GLU A 59 -5.05 14.49 3.93
C GLU A 59 -4.57 14.97 5.32
N SER A 60 -5.18 14.53 6.41
CA SER A 60 -4.81 14.94 7.77
C SER A 60 -3.50 14.34 8.30
N THR A 61 -2.87 13.39 7.60
CA THR A 61 -1.65 12.70 8.08
C THR A 61 -0.45 12.80 7.13
N ILE A 62 -0.53 13.53 5.99
CA ILE A 62 0.38 13.36 4.85
C ILE A 62 1.43 14.44 4.68
N SER A 63 1.60 15.35 5.60
CA SER A 63 2.44 16.54 5.41
C SER A 63 3.93 16.37 5.74
N THR A 64 4.54 15.21 5.60
CA THR A 64 5.93 15.06 6.07
C THR A 64 7.02 15.28 5.02
N ILE A 65 6.81 14.94 3.75
CA ILE A 65 7.81 15.14 2.68
C ILE A 65 7.17 15.72 1.43
N HIS A 66 5.86 15.53 1.25
CA HIS A 66 5.15 16.18 0.15
C HIS A 66 5.12 17.68 0.38
N PRO A 67 5.41 18.49 -0.64
CA PRO A 67 5.02 19.87 -0.59
C PRO A 67 3.49 19.88 -0.44
N GLU A 68 2.96 20.38 0.70
CA GLU A 68 1.65 20.98 0.61
C GLU A 68 1.71 21.94 -0.57
N PRO A 69 0.84 21.81 -1.59
CA PRO A 69 0.80 22.82 -2.61
C PRO A 69 0.66 24.14 -1.87
N GLU A 70 1.53 25.11 -2.15
CA GLU A 70 1.18 26.48 -1.81
C GLU A 70 -0.27 26.64 -2.26
N PRO A 71 -1.13 27.31 -1.48
CA PRO A 71 -2.46 27.61 -1.95
C PRO A 71 -2.29 28.41 -3.24
N SER A 72 -2.14 27.69 -4.35
CA SER A 72 -2.18 28.24 -5.68
C SER A 72 -3.49 29.01 -5.73
N LYS A 73 -3.46 30.26 -6.18
CA LYS A 73 -4.67 31.08 -6.24
C LYS A 73 -5.74 30.23 -6.88
N PRO A 74 -6.86 29.95 -6.18
CA PRO A 74 -7.87 29.06 -6.67
C PRO A 74 -8.32 29.53 -8.05
N ILE A 75 -8.31 28.64 -9.02
CA ILE A 75 -8.76 28.96 -10.38
C ILE A 75 -10.24 29.33 -10.36
N LEU A 76 -10.98 28.76 -9.41
CA LEU A 76 -12.40 29.02 -9.19
C LEU A 76 -12.66 29.36 -7.72
N GLU A 77 -13.53 30.33 -7.48
CA GLU A 77 -14.01 30.62 -6.13
C GLU A 77 -14.77 29.42 -5.56
N THR A 78 -14.54 29.12 -4.29
CA THR A 78 -15.30 28.06 -3.58
C THR A 78 -16.79 28.36 -3.66
N PRO A 79 -17.63 27.49 -4.24
CA PRO A 79 -19.06 27.72 -4.30
C PRO A 79 -19.64 27.96 -2.90
N ARG A 80 -20.50 28.96 -2.75
CA ARG A 80 -21.06 29.41 -1.46
C ARG A 80 -21.75 28.27 -0.67
N PHE A 81 -22.27 27.27 -1.36
CA PHE A 81 -22.85 26.08 -0.72
C PHE A 81 -21.83 25.36 0.17
N PHE A 82 -20.63 25.07 -0.32
CA PHE A 82 -19.59 24.35 0.43
C PHE A 82 -19.08 25.16 1.62
N THR A 83 -18.91 26.46 1.46
CA THR A 83 -18.53 27.34 2.58
C THR A 83 -19.62 27.37 3.66
N ARG A 84 -20.88 27.44 3.28
CA ARG A 84 -22.00 27.40 4.24
C ARG A 84 -22.09 26.06 4.97
N ALA A 85 -21.89 24.94 4.26
CA ALA A 85 -21.87 23.60 4.85
C ALA A 85 -20.71 23.45 5.85
N ALA A 86 -19.49 23.87 5.49
CA ALA A 86 -18.31 23.82 6.35
C ALA A 86 -18.46 24.66 7.62
N ASN A 87 -19.10 25.84 7.50
CA ASN A 87 -19.42 26.66 8.68
C ASN A 87 -20.36 25.95 9.66
N LYS A 88 -21.21 25.07 9.16
CA LYS A 88 -22.10 24.20 9.95
C LYS A 88 -21.43 22.88 10.39
N GLY A 89 -20.20 22.58 9.96
CA GLY A 89 -19.48 21.36 10.32
C GLY A 89 -19.56 20.23 9.30
N VAL A 90 -20.00 20.50 8.07
CA VAL A 90 -20.06 19.48 6.99
C VAL A 90 -19.04 19.83 5.91
N PHE A 91 -18.06 18.94 5.70
CA PHE A 91 -16.95 19.12 4.77
C PHE A 91 -17.04 18.03 3.70
N PHE A 92 -17.08 18.44 2.45
CA PHE A 92 -17.21 17.50 1.32
C PHE A 92 -15.83 17.11 0.77
N ARG A 93 -15.71 15.85 0.38
CA ARG A 93 -14.54 15.30 -0.31
C ARG A 93 -14.97 14.67 -1.62
N LEU A 94 -14.19 14.91 -2.66
CA LEU A 94 -14.37 14.29 -3.96
C LEU A 94 -13.03 14.19 -4.66
N SER A 95 -12.65 12.98 -5.08
CA SER A 95 -11.48 12.73 -5.90
C SER A 95 -11.80 11.71 -6.99
N PHE A 96 -11.07 11.80 -8.09
CA PHE A 96 -11.17 10.91 -9.23
C PHE A 96 -9.76 10.49 -9.65
N ASN A 97 -9.62 9.21 -10.01
CA ASN A 97 -8.40 8.66 -10.57
C ASN A 97 -8.74 7.78 -11.76
N GLU A 98 -8.00 7.94 -12.86
CA GLU A 98 -8.05 7.11 -14.06
C GLU A 98 -6.65 6.61 -14.36
N GLU A 99 -6.52 5.34 -14.72
CA GLU A 99 -5.25 4.69 -15.06
C GLU A 99 -5.37 3.95 -16.37
N LEU A 100 -4.76 4.51 -17.39
CA LEU A 100 -4.64 3.92 -18.71
C LEU A 100 -3.29 3.20 -18.81
N ALA A 101 -3.27 1.96 -19.29
CA ALA A 101 -2.05 1.17 -19.44
C ALA A 101 -2.11 0.27 -20.65
N GLY A 102 -0.94 0.10 -21.31
CA GLY A 102 -0.78 -0.86 -22.39
C GLY A 102 0.63 -1.47 -22.38
N ASN A 103 0.74 -2.75 -22.75
CA ASN A 103 2.01 -3.44 -22.89
C ASN A 103 2.34 -3.69 -24.36
N PRO A 104 3.14 -2.83 -25.03
CA PRO A 104 3.55 -3.03 -26.42
C PRO A 104 4.48 -4.24 -26.61
N SER A 105 5.07 -4.78 -25.54
CA SER A 105 5.86 -6.01 -25.60
C SER A 105 5.81 -6.81 -24.31
N GLY A 106 6.01 -8.12 -24.39
CA GLY A 106 6.02 -9.07 -23.28
C GLY A 106 4.63 -9.39 -22.73
N GLY A 107 4.60 -10.09 -21.57
CA GLY A 107 3.38 -10.65 -21.03
C GLY A 107 2.88 -11.86 -21.83
N ILE A 108 1.67 -12.34 -21.51
CA ILE A 108 1.03 -13.45 -22.24
C ILE A 108 0.47 -13.01 -23.61
N ARG A 109 0.19 -11.72 -23.77
CA ARG A 109 -0.20 -11.06 -25.02
C ARG A 109 -0.12 -9.52 -24.86
N GLN A 110 -0.09 -8.77 -25.98
CA GLN A 110 -0.16 -7.32 -25.95
C GLN A 110 -1.61 -6.84 -25.85
N GLY A 111 -1.80 -5.66 -25.22
CA GLY A 111 -3.09 -5.03 -25.11
C GLY A 111 -3.08 -3.70 -24.38
N PHE A 112 -4.28 -3.15 -24.20
CA PHE A 112 -4.51 -1.88 -23.54
C PHE A 112 -5.76 -1.94 -22.69
N THR A 113 -5.73 -1.30 -21.50
CA THR A 113 -6.86 -1.22 -20.57
C THR A 113 -6.93 0.14 -19.88
N GLY A 114 -8.08 0.42 -19.27
CA GLY A 114 -8.26 1.52 -18.34
C GLY A 114 -8.99 1.05 -17.10
N SER A 115 -8.58 1.54 -15.96
CA SER A 115 -9.21 1.33 -14.65
C SER A 115 -9.38 2.67 -13.95
N GLN A 116 -10.52 2.86 -13.27
CA GLN A 116 -10.82 4.16 -12.65
C GLN A 116 -11.51 3.98 -11.31
N TYR A 117 -11.31 4.96 -10.41
CA TYR A 117 -12.15 5.09 -9.23
C TYR A 117 -12.58 6.54 -8.98
N MET A 118 -13.67 6.67 -8.26
CA MET A 118 -14.13 7.92 -7.69
C MET A 118 -14.37 7.72 -6.19
N ILE A 119 -13.80 8.61 -5.37
CA ILE A 119 -14.07 8.68 -3.93
C ILE A 119 -14.90 9.92 -3.68
N PHE A 120 -16.01 9.78 -2.97
CA PHE A 120 -16.86 10.88 -2.57
C PHE A 120 -17.41 10.66 -1.17
N GLY A 121 -17.67 11.75 -0.46
CA GLY A 121 -18.21 11.67 0.88
C GLY A 121 -18.06 12.98 1.65
N SER A 122 -18.12 12.86 2.97
CA SER A 122 -18.02 14.01 3.86
C SER A 122 -17.35 13.65 5.19
N ASP A 123 -16.71 14.67 5.77
CA ASP A 123 -16.33 14.70 7.17
C ASP A 123 -17.32 15.59 7.92
N LEU A 124 -17.79 15.10 9.06
CA LEU A 124 -18.73 15.78 9.94
C LEU A 124 -18.03 16.20 11.22
N ASP A 125 -17.77 17.48 11.40
CA ASP A 125 -17.24 18.04 12.63
C ASP A 125 -18.32 18.04 13.72
N LEU A 126 -18.27 17.04 14.60
CA LEU A 126 -19.27 16.88 15.65
C LEU A 126 -19.19 17.97 16.72
N GLN A 127 -18.07 18.67 16.83
CA GLN A 127 -18.00 19.84 17.70
C GLN A 127 -18.93 20.97 17.21
N LYS A 128 -18.97 21.22 15.91
CA LYS A 128 -19.87 22.21 15.33
C LYS A 128 -21.32 21.75 15.28
N LEU A 129 -21.54 20.47 14.99
CA LEU A 129 -22.89 19.91 14.80
C LEU A 129 -23.62 19.67 16.12
N VAL A 130 -22.94 19.04 17.10
CA VAL A 130 -23.56 18.53 18.33
C VAL A 130 -22.76 18.89 19.59
N ARG A 131 -21.75 19.77 19.49
CA ARG A 131 -20.87 20.22 20.58
C ARG A 131 -19.98 19.12 21.19
N TRP A 132 -19.73 18.04 20.47
CA TRP A 132 -18.83 16.97 20.88
C TRP A 132 -17.39 17.31 20.48
N ARG A 133 -16.61 17.81 21.42
CA ARG A 133 -15.24 18.31 21.18
C ARG A 133 -14.30 17.24 20.71
N GLY A 134 -13.51 17.53 19.69
CA GLY A 134 -12.47 16.68 19.14
C GLY A 134 -13.00 15.44 18.42
N ALA A 135 -14.30 15.35 18.17
CA ALA A 135 -14.92 14.24 17.46
C ALA A 135 -15.23 14.63 16.01
N VAL A 136 -14.85 13.75 15.08
CA VAL A 136 -15.17 13.84 13.65
C VAL A 136 -15.74 12.52 13.19
N PHE A 137 -16.82 12.57 12.41
CA PHE A 137 -17.35 11.40 11.76
C PHE A 137 -17.05 11.43 10.26
N HIS A 138 -16.44 10.35 9.75
CA HIS A 138 -16.03 10.21 8.36
C HIS A 138 -16.98 9.26 7.62
N ALA A 139 -17.52 9.68 6.49
CA ALA A 139 -18.35 8.85 5.61
C ALA A 139 -17.86 9.00 4.16
N MET A 140 -17.04 8.05 3.71
CA MET A 140 -16.44 8.05 2.37
C MET A 140 -16.88 6.80 1.62
N VAL A 141 -17.31 6.98 0.38
CA VAL A 141 -17.65 5.90 -0.55
C VAL A 141 -16.67 5.93 -1.70
N ILE A 142 -16.25 4.74 -2.13
CA ILE A 142 -15.48 4.52 -3.34
C ILE A 142 -16.34 3.77 -4.35
N ALA A 143 -16.32 4.25 -5.59
CA ALA A 143 -16.86 3.54 -6.75
C ALA A 143 -15.68 3.24 -7.68
N GLU A 144 -15.39 1.96 -7.94
CA GLU A 144 -14.30 1.53 -8.80
C GLU A 144 -14.80 0.68 -9.96
N ASN A 145 -14.33 1.04 -11.15
CA ASN A 145 -14.46 0.25 -12.37
C ASN A 145 -13.08 -0.31 -12.71
N SER A 146 -12.86 -1.55 -12.36
CA SER A 146 -11.55 -2.21 -12.44
C SER A 146 -11.43 -3.06 -13.70
N ASN A 147 -10.34 -2.85 -14.42
CA ASN A 147 -10.01 -3.58 -15.64
C ASN A 147 -8.47 -3.70 -15.80
N PRO A 148 -7.78 -4.37 -14.88
CA PRO A 148 -6.33 -4.35 -14.80
C PRO A 148 -5.66 -5.03 -15.99
N LEU A 149 -4.59 -4.39 -16.49
CA LEU A 149 -3.77 -4.89 -17.61
C LEU A 149 -3.10 -6.21 -17.25
N SER A 150 -2.61 -6.35 -16.02
CA SER A 150 -1.86 -7.53 -15.57
C SER A 150 -2.70 -8.79 -15.69
N LYS A 151 -3.96 -8.75 -15.27
CA LYS A 151 -4.86 -9.89 -15.33
C LYS A 151 -5.15 -10.37 -16.78
N LYS A 152 -5.24 -9.42 -17.72
CA LYS A 152 -5.69 -9.73 -19.10
C LYS A 152 -4.55 -9.96 -20.08
N TYR A 153 -3.42 -9.28 -19.88
CA TYR A 153 -2.38 -9.17 -20.90
C TYR A 153 -0.98 -9.52 -20.40
N ILE A 154 -0.65 -9.21 -19.13
CA ILE A 154 0.66 -9.56 -18.57
C ILE A 154 0.66 -10.99 -18.06
N GLY A 155 -0.37 -11.39 -17.27
CA GLY A 155 -0.50 -12.73 -16.69
C GLY A 155 0.04 -12.82 -15.25
N GLY A 156 0.73 -11.80 -14.75
CA GLY A 156 1.26 -11.72 -13.39
C GLY A 156 0.22 -11.26 -12.36
N GLY A 157 0.38 -11.65 -11.10
CA GLY A 157 -0.55 -11.31 -10.02
C GLY A 157 -0.29 -9.95 -9.36
N ILE A 158 0.82 -9.26 -9.69
CA ILE A 158 1.08 -7.90 -9.27
C ILE A 158 0.62 -6.95 -10.38
N ASP A 159 -0.34 -6.09 -10.06
CA ASP A 159 -0.95 -5.22 -11.06
C ASP A 159 -0.06 -4.01 -11.37
N VAL A 160 0.07 -3.66 -12.66
CA VAL A 160 0.80 -2.46 -13.12
C VAL A 160 -0.04 -1.19 -12.99
N GLN A 161 -1.29 -1.34 -12.59
CA GLN A 161 -2.24 -0.28 -12.25
C GLN A 161 -2.60 -0.43 -10.78
N GLU A 162 -2.74 0.69 -10.07
CA GLU A 162 -3.18 0.71 -8.68
C GLU A 162 -4.66 0.32 -8.56
N ASN A 163 -5.48 0.75 -9.53
CA ASN A 163 -6.89 0.46 -9.62
C ASN A 163 -7.12 -0.97 -10.14
N ALA A 164 -7.03 -1.95 -9.26
CA ALA A 164 -7.00 -3.36 -9.60
C ALA A 164 -7.95 -4.22 -8.75
N ALA A 165 -9.12 -3.69 -8.37
CA ALA A 165 -10.15 -4.46 -7.70
C ALA A 165 -10.51 -5.72 -8.51
N PRO A 166 -10.87 -6.85 -7.88
CA PRO A 166 -11.18 -8.09 -8.60
C PRO A 166 -12.45 -7.99 -9.45
N PHE A 167 -13.29 -6.98 -9.20
CA PHE A 167 -14.56 -6.68 -9.88
C PHE A 167 -14.92 -5.19 -9.69
N ASN A 168 -15.89 -4.71 -10.47
CA ASN A 168 -16.45 -3.37 -10.28
C ASN A 168 -17.22 -3.32 -8.97
N LEU A 169 -17.02 -2.26 -8.19
CA LEU A 169 -17.59 -2.17 -6.86
C LEU A 169 -18.01 -0.74 -6.50
N VAL A 170 -18.97 -0.65 -5.56
CA VAL A 170 -19.28 0.56 -4.80
C VAL A 170 -19.29 0.17 -3.33
N ARG A 171 -18.42 0.78 -2.51
CA ARG A 171 -18.20 0.39 -1.11
C ARG A 171 -18.00 1.61 -0.21
N PHE A 172 -18.32 1.48 1.08
CA PHE A 172 -17.75 2.38 2.05
C PHE A 172 -16.25 2.11 2.18
N LEU A 173 -15.46 3.12 1.87
CA LEU A 173 -14.01 3.13 2.10
C LEU A 173 -13.71 3.46 3.56
N ASN A 174 -14.49 4.36 4.14
CA ASN A 174 -14.36 4.81 5.52
C ASN A 174 -15.74 5.21 6.05
N PHE A 175 -16.15 4.61 7.17
CA PHE A 175 -17.35 4.94 7.92
C PHE A 175 -17.02 4.85 9.40
N THR A 176 -16.37 5.90 9.92
CA THR A 176 -15.68 5.87 11.22
C THR A 176 -15.97 7.08 12.06
N LEU A 177 -15.94 6.86 13.35
CA LEU A 177 -15.86 7.91 14.37
C LEU A 177 -14.41 8.05 14.80
N GLU A 178 -13.86 9.24 14.67
CA GLU A 178 -12.58 9.67 15.19
C GLU A 178 -12.79 10.55 16.42
N GLN A 179 -12.06 10.29 17.50
CA GLN A 179 -11.99 11.13 18.70
C GLN A 179 -10.55 11.51 18.97
N LYS A 180 -10.25 12.81 18.91
CA LYS A 180 -8.97 13.36 19.33
C LYS A 180 -9.09 13.95 20.73
N ILE A 181 -8.17 13.56 21.63
CA ILE A 181 -8.08 14.01 23.01
C ILE A 181 -6.71 14.63 23.21
N THR A 182 -6.65 15.95 23.39
CA THR A 182 -5.42 16.65 23.72
C THR A 182 -5.16 16.50 25.21
N LEU A 183 -4.03 15.92 25.58
CA LEU A 183 -3.64 15.64 26.97
C LEU A 183 -2.73 16.76 27.51
N HIS A 184 -1.69 17.11 26.76
CA HIS A 184 -0.77 18.22 27.02
C HIS A 184 -0.44 18.92 25.70
N HIS A 185 0.34 20.01 25.72
CA HIS A 185 0.64 20.82 24.53
C HIS A 185 1.14 20.02 23.32
N ASP A 186 1.94 18.97 23.58
CA ASP A 186 2.58 18.16 22.52
C ASP A 186 2.05 16.73 22.44
N ASN A 187 1.11 16.35 23.31
CA ASN A 187 0.64 14.97 23.44
C ASN A 187 -0.85 14.90 23.10
N ASP A 188 -1.19 14.02 22.19
CA ASP A 188 -2.59 13.72 21.88
C ASP A 188 -2.82 12.19 21.80
N LEU A 189 -4.05 11.80 22.11
CA LEU A 189 -4.58 10.47 21.88
C LEU A 189 -5.67 10.57 20.83
N GLN A 190 -5.51 9.83 19.73
CA GLN A 190 -6.48 9.69 18.65
C GLN A 190 -7.06 8.28 18.71
N LEU A 191 -8.37 8.17 18.83
CA LEU A 191 -9.12 6.92 18.79
C LEU A 191 -9.98 6.91 17.54
N ILE A 192 -9.95 5.84 16.77
CA ILE A 192 -10.77 5.69 15.57
C ILE A 192 -11.44 4.32 15.61
N VAL A 193 -12.73 4.28 15.34
CA VAL A 193 -13.52 3.04 15.34
C VAL A 193 -14.58 3.08 14.25
N GLY A 194 -14.83 1.95 13.61
CA GLY A 194 -15.87 1.81 12.60
C GLY A 194 -15.50 0.85 11.48
N ARG A 195 -16.09 1.05 10.30
CA ARG A 195 -15.67 0.35 9.09
C ARG A 195 -14.55 1.12 8.42
N MET A 196 -13.41 0.48 8.25
CA MET A 196 -12.18 1.12 7.76
C MET A 196 -11.28 0.14 7.03
N ALA A 197 -10.48 0.66 6.12
CA ALA A 197 -9.33 -0.03 5.56
C ALA A 197 -8.10 0.22 6.44
N VAL A 198 -7.12 -0.68 6.42
CA VAL A 198 -5.82 -0.48 7.10
C VAL A 198 -5.01 0.63 6.44
N THR A 199 -5.17 0.79 5.12
CA THR A 199 -4.34 1.64 4.24
C THR A 199 -4.09 3.05 4.77
N PRO A 200 -5.08 3.82 5.31
CA PRO A 200 -4.83 5.19 5.75
C PRO A 200 -4.08 5.31 7.09
N TYR A 201 -3.83 4.21 7.79
CA TYR A 201 -3.37 4.27 9.18
C TYR A 201 -2.01 3.63 9.41
N PHE A 202 -1.72 2.50 8.77
CA PHE A 202 -0.48 1.73 8.98
C PHE A 202 0.33 1.63 7.69
N MET A 203 1.65 1.43 7.82
CA MET A 203 2.59 1.27 6.69
C MET A 203 2.63 2.49 5.74
N GLN A 204 2.23 3.65 6.21
CA GLN A 204 2.08 4.85 5.40
C GLN A 204 3.40 5.32 4.79
N SER A 205 3.37 5.69 3.52
CA SER A 205 4.46 6.37 2.83
C SER A 205 3.90 7.32 1.78
N VAL A 206 4.11 8.60 1.98
CA VAL A 206 3.55 9.66 1.12
C VAL A 206 4.13 9.68 -0.29
N LEU A 207 5.35 9.17 -0.48
CA LEU A 207 6.03 9.18 -1.77
C LEU A 207 5.62 8.00 -2.67
N THR A 208 5.07 6.94 -2.09
CA THR A 208 4.81 5.70 -2.83
C THR A 208 3.59 5.79 -3.73
N CYS A 209 2.55 6.55 -3.36
CA CYS A 209 1.37 6.76 -4.21
C CYS A 209 1.57 7.83 -5.30
N LEU A 210 2.82 8.22 -5.56
CA LEU A 210 3.21 8.94 -6.77
C LEU A 210 3.55 7.99 -7.95
N PHE A 211 3.36 6.70 -7.77
CA PHE A 211 3.58 5.66 -8.77
C PHE A 211 2.27 4.93 -9.04
N MET A 212 2.08 4.54 -10.31
CA MET A 212 0.85 3.88 -10.77
C MET A 212 0.84 2.38 -10.46
N ASN A 213 2.01 1.73 -10.43
CA ASN A 213 2.09 0.30 -10.20
C ASN A 213 1.67 -0.07 -8.76
N HIS A 214 0.82 -1.05 -8.63
CA HIS A 214 0.24 -1.54 -7.37
C HIS A 214 1.29 -1.96 -6.33
N SER A 215 2.49 -2.34 -6.74
CA SER A 215 3.56 -2.69 -5.80
C SER A 215 4.07 -1.51 -4.97
N PHE A 216 3.75 -0.26 -5.36
CA PHE A 216 4.23 0.95 -4.69
C PHE A 216 3.18 1.58 -3.78
N CYS A 217 1.98 1.91 -4.26
CA CYS A 217 1.01 2.65 -3.46
C CYS A 217 0.37 1.82 -2.33
N GLY A 218 -0.10 2.48 -1.29
CA GLY A 218 -0.82 1.88 -0.16
C GLY A 218 0.05 1.05 0.80
N VAL A 219 -0.53 0.03 1.42
CA VAL A 219 0.21 -0.93 2.26
C VAL A 219 1.09 -1.83 1.39
N MET A 220 2.05 -2.51 2.01
CA MET A 220 2.97 -3.39 1.29
C MET A 220 2.21 -4.55 0.63
N TYR A 221 2.55 -4.89 -0.62
CA TYR A 221 1.89 -5.97 -1.37
C TYR A 221 1.87 -7.31 -0.62
N GLY A 222 2.98 -7.67 0.05
CA GLY A 222 3.04 -8.87 0.88
C GLY A 222 2.02 -8.90 2.01
N PHE A 223 1.73 -7.75 2.65
CA PHE A 223 0.71 -7.66 3.69
C PHE A 223 -0.69 -7.98 3.14
N THR A 224 -1.06 -7.38 2.02
CA THR A 224 -2.36 -7.59 1.40
C THR A 224 -2.59 -9.06 1.05
N GLN A 225 -1.59 -9.71 0.48
CA GLN A 225 -1.70 -11.10 0.01
C GLN A 225 -1.70 -12.10 1.15
N SER A 226 -0.99 -11.82 2.24
CA SER A 226 -0.82 -12.79 3.34
C SER A 226 -1.89 -12.68 4.41
N THR A 227 -2.50 -11.50 4.65
CA THR A 227 -3.36 -11.33 5.82
C THR A 227 -4.85 -11.43 5.53
N GLY A 228 -5.29 -11.16 4.30
CA GLY A 228 -6.71 -11.03 3.98
C GLY A 228 -7.43 -9.89 4.72
N THR A 229 -6.66 -9.00 5.35
CA THR A 229 -7.19 -7.81 6.04
C THR A 229 -7.68 -6.81 5.01
N ALA A 230 -8.80 -6.15 5.29
CA ALA A 230 -9.37 -5.17 4.37
C ALA A 230 -8.41 -3.99 4.17
N VAL A 231 -8.07 -3.78 2.90
CA VAL A 231 -7.33 -2.61 2.40
C VAL A 231 -8.20 -1.92 1.35
N ALA A 232 -7.98 -0.62 1.11
CA ALA A 232 -8.75 0.06 0.07
C ALA A 232 -8.71 -0.74 -1.25
N PRO A 233 -9.83 -0.84 -1.98
CA PRO A 233 -11.09 -0.10 -1.87
C PRO A 233 -12.13 -0.73 -0.93
N VAL A 234 -11.81 -1.73 -0.14
CA VAL A 234 -12.75 -2.38 0.78
C VAL A 234 -12.44 -2.03 2.24
N ALA A 235 -13.45 -2.09 3.10
CA ALA A 235 -13.33 -1.82 4.52
C ALA A 235 -13.97 -2.92 5.36
N SER A 236 -13.42 -3.19 6.53
CA SER A 236 -13.98 -4.09 7.55
C SER A 236 -14.15 -3.36 8.88
N TRP A 237 -14.80 -4.01 9.85
CA TRP A 237 -14.86 -3.48 11.21
C TRP A 237 -13.47 -3.46 11.83
N GLY A 238 -13.14 -2.36 12.47
CA GLY A 238 -11.84 -2.19 13.12
C GLY A 238 -11.79 -0.99 14.03
N GLY A 239 -10.67 -0.86 14.71
CA GLY A 239 -10.39 0.29 15.54
C GLY A 239 -8.92 0.42 15.83
N LEU A 240 -8.48 1.64 16.10
CA LEU A 240 -7.11 1.92 16.47
C LEU A 240 -7.03 3.03 17.52
N ALA A 241 -5.93 3.01 18.26
CA ALA A 241 -5.50 4.07 19.15
C ALA A 241 -4.10 4.52 18.72
N LYS A 242 -3.92 5.82 18.46
CA LYS A 242 -2.64 6.46 18.19
C LYS A 242 -2.33 7.44 19.30
N TYR A 243 -1.21 7.25 19.97
CA TYR A 243 -0.71 8.17 20.99
C TYR A 243 0.53 8.90 20.49
N ARG A 244 0.49 10.21 20.49
CA ARG A 244 1.60 11.06 20.12
C ARG A 244 2.34 11.49 21.40
N PHE A 245 3.55 10.95 21.59
CA PHE A 245 4.38 11.20 22.77
C PHE A 245 5.01 12.61 22.72
N THR A 246 5.35 13.06 21.53
CA THR A 246 5.89 14.38 21.22
C THR A 246 5.38 14.81 19.85
N THR A 247 5.70 16.01 19.41
CA THR A 247 5.40 16.48 18.03
C THR A 247 6.01 15.59 16.95
N ARG A 248 7.00 14.74 17.28
CA ARG A 248 7.76 13.90 16.32
C ARG A 248 7.56 12.40 16.51
N PHE A 249 7.28 11.92 17.73
CA PHE A 249 7.17 10.49 18.04
C PHE A 249 5.75 10.09 18.35
N TYR A 250 5.34 8.96 17.80
CA TYR A 250 4.06 8.32 18.13
C TYR A 250 4.18 6.81 18.23
N GLY A 251 3.23 6.20 18.92
CA GLY A 251 2.94 4.78 18.88
C GLY A 251 1.47 4.58 18.56
N GLN A 252 1.16 3.52 17.82
CA GLN A 252 -0.23 3.16 17.54
C GLN A 252 -0.43 1.66 17.57
N PHE A 253 -1.65 1.29 17.94
CA PHE A 253 -2.12 -0.09 17.98
C PHE A 253 -3.53 -0.16 17.41
N GLY A 254 -3.83 -1.19 16.61
CA GLY A 254 -5.16 -1.39 16.04
C GLY A 254 -5.49 -2.86 15.83
N GLY A 255 -6.81 -3.15 15.77
CA GLY A 255 -7.34 -4.45 15.42
C GLY A 255 -8.34 -4.30 14.27
N PHE A 256 -8.24 -5.15 13.26
CA PHE A 256 -9.06 -5.13 12.05
C PHE A 256 -9.63 -6.51 11.78
N ALA A 257 -10.94 -6.60 11.66
CA ALA A 257 -11.62 -7.86 11.36
C ALA A 257 -11.18 -8.37 9.97
N VAL A 258 -10.83 -9.64 9.91
CA VAL A 258 -10.59 -10.36 8.64
C VAL A 258 -11.90 -10.96 8.19
N ASP A 259 -12.54 -10.30 7.22
CA ASP A 259 -13.88 -10.62 6.76
C ASP A 259 -13.86 -11.07 5.29
N GLY A 260 -14.05 -12.37 5.05
CA GLY A 260 -14.06 -12.96 3.72
C GLY A 260 -15.21 -12.47 2.82
N ASN A 261 -16.22 -11.81 3.37
CA ASN A 261 -17.32 -11.24 2.58
C ASN A 261 -16.91 -9.95 1.88
N THR A 262 -15.94 -9.19 2.41
CA THR A 262 -15.51 -7.90 1.82
C THR A 262 -15.06 -8.01 0.37
N LEU A 263 -14.57 -9.20 -0.04
CA LEU A 263 -14.06 -9.49 -1.38
C LEU A 263 -15.04 -10.25 -2.27
N LYS A 264 -16.30 -10.41 -1.86
CA LYS A 264 -17.34 -11.02 -2.69
C LYS A 264 -18.01 -9.96 -3.56
N ALA A 265 -18.19 -10.25 -4.84
CA ALA A 265 -18.89 -9.35 -5.77
C ALA A 265 -20.35 -9.07 -5.37
N SER A 266 -20.98 -10.03 -4.67
CA SER A 266 -22.36 -9.91 -4.18
C SER A 266 -22.51 -9.00 -2.95
N THR A 267 -21.43 -8.62 -2.27
CA THR A 267 -21.46 -7.69 -1.13
C THR A 267 -21.82 -6.31 -1.63
N ASP A 268 -22.78 -5.65 -1.03
CA ASP A 268 -23.16 -4.26 -1.34
C ASP A 268 -22.62 -3.24 -0.32
N ILE A 269 -22.91 -1.97 -0.55
CA ILE A 269 -22.47 -0.87 0.31
C ILE A 269 -23.05 -0.95 1.74
N PHE A 270 -24.22 -1.58 1.91
CA PHE A 270 -24.93 -1.72 3.19
C PHE A 270 -24.75 -3.09 3.84
N ASP A 271 -23.93 -3.97 3.27
CA ASP A 271 -23.61 -5.25 3.92
C ASP A 271 -22.59 -5.03 5.05
N TRP A 272 -23.12 -4.79 6.24
CA TRP A 272 -22.36 -4.52 7.46
C TRP A 272 -22.35 -5.71 8.42
N GLY A 273 -22.81 -6.85 7.96
CA GLY A 273 -22.80 -8.09 8.73
C GLY A 273 -21.40 -8.54 9.11
N THR A 274 -21.30 -9.32 10.18
CA THR A 274 -20.05 -9.90 10.68
C THR A 274 -19.93 -11.40 10.39
N GLY A 275 -20.87 -11.95 9.62
CA GLY A 275 -20.93 -13.40 9.34
C GLY A 275 -19.75 -13.96 8.52
N GLY A 276 -18.95 -13.09 7.89
CA GLY A 276 -17.75 -13.48 7.17
C GLY A 276 -16.46 -13.30 7.97
N VAL A 277 -16.54 -12.80 9.21
CA VAL A 277 -15.38 -12.55 10.06
C VAL A 277 -14.81 -13.87 10.57
N SER A 278 -13.55 -14.15 10.25
CA SER A 278 -12.83 -15.36 10.63
C SER A 278 -11.82 -15.15 11.76
N GLY A 279 -11.46 -13.92 12.05
CA GLY A 279 -10.51 -13.52 13.09
C GLY A 279 -10.16 -12.04 12.99
N ILE A 280 -9.11 -11.65 13.67
CA ILE A 280 -8.64 -10.27 13.77
C ILE A 280 -7.16 -10.22 13.36
N ASN A 281 -6.79 -9.18 12.62
CA ASN A 281 -5.39 -8.83 12.43
C ASN A 281 -5.05 -7.65 13.34
N TYR A 282 -4.11 -7.85 14.24
CA TYR A 282 -3.60 -6.84 15.16
C TYR A 282 -2.34 -6.22 14.58
N LEU A 283 -2.25 -4.89 14.61
CA LEU A 283 -1.08 -4.14 14.18
C LEU A 283 -0.60 -3.22 15.30
N ALA A 284 0.72 -3.18 15.47
CA ALA A 284 1.38 -2.20 16.33
C ALA A 284 2.48 -1.50 15.52
N GLU A 285 2.60 -0.19 15.67
CA GLU A 285 3.59 0.62 14.96
C GLU A 285 4.12 1.72 15.86
N ILE A 286 5.41 1.97 15.79
CA ILE A 286 6.04 3.18 16.31
C ILE A 286 6.63 3.97 15.15
N GLY A 287 6.52 5.30 15.22
CA GLY A 287 6.99 6.18 14.17
C GLY A 287 7.65 7.45 14.70
N HIS A 288 8.59 7.92 13.91
CA HIS A 288 9.22 9.23 14.04
C HIS A 288 9.01 9.99 12.74
N GLU A 289 8.46 11.20 12.81
CA GLU A 289 8.15 12.00 11.64
C GLU A 289 8.42 13.49 11.89
N THR A 290 8.86 14.18 10.85
CA THR A 290 9.10 15.62 10.86
C THR A 290 8.47 16.27 9.64
N HIS A 291 8.24 17.59 9.69
CA HIS A 291 7.51 18.31 8.65
C HIS A 291 8.38 19.35 7.94
N LEU A 292 8.03 19.70 6.70
CA LEU A 292 8.71 20.74 5.91
C LEU A 292 8.71 22.11 6.61
N SER A 293 7.68 22.39 7.41
CA SER A 293 7.57 23.62 8.18
C SER A 293 8.55 23.71 9.36
N THR A 294 9.01 22.56 9.87
CA THR A 294 9.86 22.49 11.07
C THR A 294 11.29 22.05 10.78
N GLU A 295 11.52 21.34 9.68
CA GLU A 295 12.82 20.77 9.35
C GLU A 295 13.24 21.10 7.92
N LYS A 296 14.53 21.40 7.73
CA LYS A 296 15.11 21.62 6.40
C LYS A 296 15.02 20.37 5.53
N LEU A 297 15.27 19.21 6.11
CA LEU A 297 15.26 17.91 5.46
C LEU A 297 14.31 16.96 6.21
N PRO A 298 13.00 17.09 5.99
CA PRO A 298 12.02 16.27 6.70
C PRO A 298 12.15 14.78 6.36
N HIS A 299 11.72 13.96 7.32
CA HIS A 299 11.77 12.52 7.22
C HIS A 299 10.63 11.86 8.00
N TYR A 300 10.38 10.61 7.67
CA TYR A 300 9.57 9.71 8.47
C TYR A 300 10.23 8.33 8.52
N TYR A 301 10.20 7.69 9.66
CA TYR A 301 10.65 6.32 9.88
C TYR A 301 9.64 5.61 10.74
N ARG A 302 9.21 4.42 10.32
CA ARG A 302 8.20 3.62 10.99
C ARG A 302 8.65 2.17 11.02
N ILE A 303 8.38 1.51 12.14
CA ILE A 303 8.54 0.08 12.30
C ILE A 303 7.29 -0.47 12.96
N GLY A 304 6.79 -1.57 12.46
CA GLY A 304 5.61 -2.20 13.03
C GLY A 304 5.55 -3.70 12.80
N VAL A 305 4.67 -4.31 13.56
CA VAL A 305 4.39 -5.75 13.52
C VAL A 305 2.92 -5.98 13.25
N SER A 306 2.63 -7.09 12.60
CA SER A 306 1.28 -7.60 12.36
C SER A 306 1.17 -9.01 12.95
N TYR A 307 0.09 -9.28 13.69
CA TYR A 307 -0.27 -10.60 14.20
C TYR A 307 -1.67 -10.96 13.73
N LEU A 308 -1.76 -12.00 12.93
CA LEU A 308 -2.99 -12.48 12.31
C LEU A 308 -3.54 -13.68 13.08
N ASP A 309 -4.68 -13.52 13.76
CA ASP A 309 -5.38 -14.61 14.42
C ASP A 309 -6.34 -15.39 13.48
N ALA A 310 -6.71 -14.83 12.34
CA ALA A 310 -7.59 -15.49 11.39
C ALA A 310 -6.93 -16.72 10.75
N PRO A 311 -7.70 -17.82 10.51
CA PRO A 311 -7.19 -19.00 9.85
C PRO A 311 -6.81 -18.71 8.39
N ARG A 312 -5.64 -19.24 7.97
CA ARG A 312 -5.12 -19.13 6.61
C ARG A 312 -4.82 -20.52 6.06
N ASN A 313 -5.20 -20.75 4.82
CA ASN A 313 -4.90 -22.01 4.15
C ASN A 313 -3.45 -22.03 3.66
N ASP A 314 -2.75 -23.12 3.92
CA ASP A 314 -1.44 -23.38 3.34
C ASP A 314 -1.52 -23.31 1.81
N VAL A 315 -0.56 -22.63 1.21
CA VAL A 315 -0.59 -22.42 -0.26
C VAL A 315 -0.36 -23.71 -1.04
N LEU A 316 0.29 -24.71 -0.43
CA LEU A 316 0.70 -25.94 -1.08
C LEU A 316 0.02 -27.18 -0.50
N LEU A 317 -0.07 -27.30 0.85
CA LEU A 317 -0.33 -28.57 1.51
C LEU A 317 -1.80 -28.73 1.91
N ASN A 318 -2.29 -29.96 1.81
CA ASN A 318 -3.55 -30.40 2.39
C ASN A 318 -3.35 -30.95 3.82
N THR A 319 -4.43 -31.34 4.48
CA THR A 319 -4.42 -31.91 5.85
C THR A 319 -3.60 -33.20 5.99
N ASN A 320 -3.29 -33.88 4.89
CA ASN A 320 -2.42 -35.05 4.85
C ASN A 320 -0.95 -34.70 4.54
N MET A 321 -0.59 -33.41 4.56
CA MET A 321 0.74 -32.91 4.23
C MET A 321 1.17 -33.17 2.78
N LEU A 322 0.21 -33.36 1.87
CA LEU A 322 0.44 -33.60 0.44
C LEU A 322 0.08 -32.35 -0.37
N PRO A 323 0.73 -32.12 -1.54
CA PRO A 323 0.42 -31.00 -2.41
C PRO A 323 -1.03 -31.02 -2.89
N THR A 324 -1.76 -29.90 -2.66
CA THR A 324 -3.18 -29.78 -3.05
C THR A 324 -3.40 -29.84 -4.54
N PHE A 325 -2.44 -29.37 -5.34
CA PHE A 325 -2.54 -29.38 -6.79
C PHE A 325 -2.53 -30.82 -7.37
N GLU A 326 -1.89 -31.76 -6.69
CA GLU A 326 -1.75 -33.15 -7.15
C GLU A 326 -2.78 -34.10 -6.51
N PHE A 327 -2.99 -33.96 -5.20
CA PHE A 327 -3.81 -34.89 -4.42
C PHE A 327 -5.17 -34.32 -4.01
N GLY A 328 -5.44 -33.03 -4.29
CA GLY A 328 -6.67 -32.37 -3.83
C GLY A 328 -6.79 -32.35 -2.32
N GLY A 329 -8.01 -32.45 -1.82
CA GLY A 329 -8.30 -32.50 -0.38
C GLY A 329 -8.46 -31.13 0.27
N THR A 330 -8.73 -31.12 1.59
CA THR A 330 -8.90 -29.91 2.38
C THR A 330 -7.52 -29.26 2.65
N PRO A 331 -7.33 -27.98 2.32
CA PRO A 331 -6.07 -27.30 2.61
C PRO A 331 -5.72 -27.32 4.11
N LEU A 332 -4.45 -27.49 4.43
CA LEU A 332 -3.94 -27.34 5.78
C LEU A 332 -4.15 -25.90 6.25
N THR A 333 -4.67 -25.71 7.45
CA THR A 333 -4.97 -24.39 7.98
C THR A 333 -3.98 -24.01 9.08
N HIS A 334 -3.47 -22.79 9.03
CA HIS A 334 -2.58 -22.17 10.01
C HIS A 334 -3.27 -21.02 10.72
N ARG A 335 -2.81 -20.69 11.94
CA ARG A 335 -3.23 -19.54 12.75
C ARG A 335 -2.01 -18.93 13.44
N GLY A 336 -2.15 -17.68 13.86
CA GLY A 336 -1.10 -17.02 14.63
C GLY A 336 0.08 -16.56 13.77
N GLU A 337 -0.15 -16.12 12.54
CA GLU A 337 0.90 -15.67 11.64
C GLU A 337 1.39 -14.27 12.00
N THR A 338 2.70 -14.08 11.95
CA THR A 338 3.35 -12.82 12.32
C THR A 338 4.14 -12.28 11.14
N ALA A 339 4.13 -10.95 11.01
CA ALA A 339 4.96 -10.25 10.04
C ALA A 339 5.54 -8.98 10.64
N LEU A 340 6.68 -8.55 10.08
CA LEU A 340 7.37 -7.31 10.39
C LEU A 340 7.32 -6.39 9.18
N TYR A 341 7.20 -5.08 9.42
CA TYR A 341 7.42 -4.09 8.37
C TYR A 341 8.23 -2.90 8.87
N VAL A 342 8.96 -2.31 7.92
CA VAL A 342 9.69 -1.06 8.11
C VAL A 342 9.38 -0.16 6.92
N THR A 343 9.13 1.12 7.16
CA THR A 343 8.96 2.10 6.09
C THR A 343 9.65 3.40 6.48
N GLY A 344 10.27 4.04 5.51
CA GLY A 344 10.95 5.30 5.72
C GLY A 344 11.03 6.14 4.47
N GLY A 345 11.14 7.44 4.68
CA GLY A 345 11.42 8.41 3.64
C GLY A 345 12.20 9.58 4.19
N GLN A 346 13.07 10.15 3.37
CA GLN A 346 13.99 11.22 3.74
C GLN A 346 14.14 12.21 2.60
N ALA A 347 13.89 13.48 2.86
CA ALA A 347 14.35 14.54 1.97
C ALA A 347 15.89 14.64 2.07
N ILE A 348 16.59 14.46 0.96
CA ILE A 348 18.07 14.50 0.92
C ILE A 348 18.61 15.82 0.37
N SER A 349 17.76 16.60 -0.31
CA SER A 349 18.12 17.90 -0.83
C SER A 349 16.89 18.81 -0.86
N ARG A 350 17.05 20.03 -0.36
CA ARG A 350 16.07 21.13 -0.44
C ARG A 350 16.85 22.43 -0.66
N PRO A 351 17.02 22.83 -1.96
CA PRO A 351 17.88 23.97 -2.31
C PRO A 351 17.43 25.29 -1.69
N ASP A 352 16.11 25.48 -1.57
CA ASP A 352 15.49 26.68 -1.01
C ASP A 352 14.54 26.28 0.12
N PRO A 353 14.77 26.70 1.38
CA PRO A 353 13.88 26.40 2.51
C PRO A 353 12.45 26.94 2.34
N ASN A 354 12.27 28.01 1.56
CA ASN A 354 10.96 28.61 1.27
C ASN A 354 10.26 27.99 0.07
N SER A 355 10.90 27.05 -0.60
CA SER A 355 10.35 26.33 -1.75
C SER A 355 9.97 24.89 -1.38
N HIS A 356 8.91 24.37 -2.00
CA HIS A 356 8.55 22.96 -1.91
C HIS A 356 9.49 22.04 -2.71
N ARG A 357 10.41 22.60 -3.49
CA ARG A 357 11.37 21.85 -4.30
C ARG A 357 12.31 21.03 -3.42
N ASN A 358 12.25 19.72 -3.57
CA ASN A 358 13.10 18.80 -2.81
C ASN A 358 13.41 17.54 -3.62
N LEU A 359 14.38 16.78 -3.15
CA LEU A 359 14.68 15.44 -3.60
C LEU A 359 14.50 14.50 -2.42
N GLY A 360 13.55 13.59 -2.51
CA GLY A 360 13.23 12.62 -1.47
C GLY A 360 13.60 11.20 -1.89
N LEU A 361 14.08 10.42 -0.95
CA LEU A 361 14.23 8.98 -1.04
C LEU A 361 13.18 8.30 -0.19
N PHE A 362 12.73 7.10 -0.59
CA PHE A 362 11.91 6.25 0.25
C PHE A 362 12.33 4.79 0.12
N ALA A 363 12.11 4.03 1.19
CA ALA A 363 12.24 2.59 1.18
C ALA A 363 11.25 1.98 2.17
N SER A 364 10.71 0.81 1.81
CA SER A 364 9.86 0.03 2.71
C SER A 364 10.12 -1.46 2.49
N MET A 365 9.92 -2.26 3.55
CA MET A 365 10.03 -3.71 3.52
C MET A 365 8.93 -4.32 4.38
N TYR A 366 8.32 -5.37 3.88
CA TYR A 366 7.43 -6.28 4.60
C TYR A 366 8.03 -7.69 4.57
N TYR A 367 8.11 -8.35 5.72
CA TYR A 367 8.61 -9.71 5.86
C TYR A 367 7.60 -10.57 6.61
N ASN A 368 7.14 -11.65 5.98
CA ASN A 368 6.27 -12.64 6.59
C ASN A 368 7.11 -13.81 7.15
N PHE A 369 6.96 -14.09 8.45
CA PHE A 369 7.63 -15.21 9.10
C PHE A 369 6.99 -16.56 8.75
N ALA A 370 5.69 -16.57 8.38
CA ALA A 370 5.00 -17.78 7.96
C ALA A 370 5.50 -18.28 6.60
N ASN A 371 5.68 -19.58 6.46
CA ASN A 371 6.01 -20.23 5.19
C ASN A 371 4.77 -20.86 4.52
N SER A 372 3.61 -20.69 5.11
CA SER A 372 2.30 -21.13 4.63
C SER A 372 1.72 -20.23 3.56
N GLU A 373 2.16 -18.99 3.49
CA GLU A 373 1.66 -17.93 2.61
C GLU A 373 2.44 -17.80 1.31
N ALA A 374 1.86 -17.11 0.34
CA ALA A 374 2.45 -16.94 -0.99
C ALA A 374 3.70 -16.05 -0.99
N ILE A 375 3.68 -14.95 -0.23
CA ILE A 375 4.74 -13.94 -0.24
C ILE A 375 5.63 -14.09 0.97
N ARG A 376 6.94 -14.23 0.74
CA ARG A 376 7.95 -14.24 1.81
C ARG A 376 8.26 -12.83 2.26
N TYR A 377 8.59 -11.95 1.30
CA TYR A 377 8.80 -10.53 1.56
C TYR A 377 8.54 -9.70 0.32
N SER A 378 8.21 -8.44 0.52
CA SER A 378 8.16 -7.42 -0.51
C SER A 378 8.96 -6.20 -0.07
N ILE A 379 9.71 -5.64 -0.99
CA ILE A 379 10.46 -4.41 -0.80
C ILE A 379 9.98 -3.41 -1.84
N ARG A 380 10.01 -2.14 -1.50
CA ARG A 380 9.85 -1.05 -2.46
C ARG A 380 10.81 0.06 -2.09
N GLY A 381 11.35 0.73 -3.10
CA GLY A 381 12.25 1.86 -2.88
C GLY A 381 12.28 2.75 -4.10
N GLY A 382 12.65 4.00 -3.89
CA GLY A 382 12.71 4.94 -4.99
C GLY A 382 13.15 6.34 -4.59
N ILE A 383 13.17 7.18 -5.61
CA ILE A 383 13.56 8.58 -5.53
C ILE A 383 12.48 9.43 -6.20
N VAL A 384 12.12 10.53 -5.57
CA VAL A 384 11.15 11.50 -6.09
C VAL A 384 11.76 12.91 -6.05
N LYS A 385 11.74 13.58 -7.18
CA LYS A 385 12.11 14.98 -7.33
C LYS A 385 10.84 15.83 -7.41
N ALA A 386 10.56 16.63 -6.39
CA ALA A 386 9.52 17.64 -6.43
C ALA A 386 10.05 18.96 -6.98
N GLY A 387 9.27 19.63 -7.83
CA GLY A 387 9.66 20.88 -8.49
C GLY A 387 10.86 20.71 -9.41
N THR A 388 10.75 19.80 -10.39
CA THR A 388 11.82 19.44 -11.32
C THR A 388 12.36 20.68 -12.06
N PHE A 389 11.48 21.55 -12.54
CA PHE A 389 11.85 22.81 -13.19
C PHE A 389 11.48 24.02 -12.31
N LYS A 390 12.25 25.11 -12.40
CA LYS A 390 11.99 26.31 -11.59
C LYS A 390 10.61 26.93 -11.84
N SER A 391 10.15 26.89 -13.09
CA SER A 391 8.83 27.39 -13.51
C SER A 391 7.68 26.41 -13.21
N ARG A 392 7.99 25.18 -12.76
CA ARG A 392 7.05 24.08 -12.55
C ARG A 392 7.27 23.48 -11.14
N GLY A 393 6.99 24.30 -10.11
CA GLY A 393 7.29 23.99 -8.72
C GLY A 393 6.52 22.77 -8.15
N HIS A 394 5.35 22.46 -8.72
CA HIS A 394 4.47 21.40 -8.27
C HIS A 394 4.61 20.09 -9.04
N ASP A 395 5.35 20.10 -10.18
CA ASP A 395 5.60 18.88 -10.92
C ASP A 395 6.52 17.92 -10.15
N THR A 396 6.34 16.64 -10.40
CA THR A 396 7.16 15.59 -9.78
C THR A 396 7.80 14.71 -10.84
N ALA A 397 8.98 14.17 -10.57
CA ALA A 397 9.56 13.08 -11.33
C ALA A 397 9.94 11.96 -10.38
N GLY A 398 9.58 10.73 -10.69
CA GLY A 398 9.78 9.58 -9.84
C GLY A 398 10.45 8.43 -10.56
N LEU A 399 11.34 7.72 -9.85
CA LEU A 399 11.90 6.43 -10.25
C LEU A 399 11.81 5.49 -9.06
N ALA A 400 11.20 4.32 -9.24
CA ALA A 400 11.03 3.33 -8.19
C ALA A 400 11.24 1.91 -8.69
N PHE A 401 11.56 1.02 -7.74
CA PHE A 401 11.68 -0.42 -7.95
C PHE A 401 11.03 -1.18 -6.79
N SER A 402 10.48 -2.36 -7.10
CA SER A 402 9.84 -3.21 -6.10
C SER A 402 10.07 -4.70 -6.40
N PRO A 403 11.02 -5.37 -5.73
CA PRO A 403 11.08 -6.83 -5.72
C PRO A 403 10.05 -7.41 -4.75
N THR A 404 9.33 -8.42 -5.23
CA THR A 404 8.46 -9.28 -4.42
C THR A 404 8.96 -10.71 -4.52
N CYS A 405 9.28 -11.33 -3.40
CA CYS A 405 9.79 -12.70 -3.32
C CYS A 405 8.72 -13.65 -2.78
N PHE A 406 8.52 -14.75 -3.49
CA PHE A 406 7.56 -15.78 -3.18
C PHE A 406 8.16 -16.84 -2.25
N THR A 407 7.32 -17.51 -1.47
CA THR A 407 7.74 -18.66 -0.66
C THR A 407 8.07 -19.85 -1.55
N SER A 408 8.90 -20.75 -1.04
CA SER A 408 9.19 -22.01 -1.75
C SER A 408 7.93 -22.85 -2.02
N LYS A 409 6.94 -22.78 -1.11
CA LYS A 409 5.65 -23.44 -1.27
C LYS A 409 4.83 -22.83 -2.42
N GLU A 410 4.76 -21.51 -2.53
CA GLU A 410 4.07 -20.85 -3.65
C GLU A 410 4.71 -21.21 -4.99
N VAL A 411 6.04 -21.16 -5.07
CA VAL A 411 6.78 -21.56 -6.26
C VAL A 411 6.54 -23.02 -6.62
N ALA A 412 6.51 -23.92 -5.63
CA ALA A 412 6.21 -25.34 -5.85
C ALA A 412 4.78 -25.54 -6.33
N TYR A 413 3.81 -24.84 -5.73
CA TYR A 413 2.40 -24.90 -6.11
C TYR A 413 2.18 -24.46 -7.57
N LEU A 414 2.68 -23.27 -7.94
CA LEU A 414 2.52 -22.74 -9.31
C LEU A 414 3.27 -23.58 -10.34
N THR A 415 4.47 -24.11 -9.98
CA THR A 415 5.23 -25.02 -10.85
C THR A 415 4.47 -26.32 -11.07
N GLY A 416 3.84 -26.86 -10.03
CA GLY A 416 3.02 -28.07 -10.12
C GLY A 416 1.79 -27.88 -11.02
N ILE A 417 1.05 -26.78 -10.86
CA ILE A 417 -0.08 -26.43 -11.74
C ILE A 417 0.37 -26.34 -13.21
N ARG A 418 1.49 -25.64 -13.47
CA ARG A 418 2.08 -25.55 -14.81
C ARG A 418 2.38 -26.92 -15.39
N SER A 419 3.05 -27.78 -14.63
CA SER A 419 3.41 -29.14 -15.06
C SER A 419 2.18 -30.00 -15.37
N GLN A 420 1.12 -29.94 -14.54
CA GLN A 420 -0.14 -30.63 -14.79
C GLN A 420 -0.84 -30.13 -16.07
N ALA A 421 -0.67 -28.87 -16.42
CA ALA A 421 -1.19 -28.30 -17.66
C ALA A 421 -0.32 -28.63 -18.90
N GLY A 422 0.74 -29.44 -18.74
CA GLY A 422 1.66 -29.79 -19.81
C GLY A 422 2.74 -28.74 -20.09
N GLY A 423 2.90 -27.76 -19.22
CA GLY A 423 3.96 -26.76 -19.31
C GLY A 423 5.27 -27.22 -18.67
N GLU A 424 6.35 -26.49 -18.95
CA GLU A 424 7.70 -26.85 -18.52
C GLU A 424 8.37 -25.76 -17.67
N GLY A 425 9.39 -26.19 -16.93
CA GLY A 425 10.25 -25.33 -16.14
C GLY A 425 9.62 -24.82 -14.85
N ARG A 426 10.48 -24.36 -13.95
CA ARG A 426 10.09 -23.81 -12.67
C ARG A 426 9.65 -22.35 -12.82
N VAL A 427 8.57 -21.94 -12.10
CA VAL A 427 8.17 -20.53 -12.06
C VAL A 427 9.22 -19.68 -11.32
N PRO A 428 9.36 -18.40 -11.68
CA PRO A 428 10.26 -17.48 -10.97
C PRO A 428 9.93 -17.38 -9.48
N SER A 429 10.96 -17.27 -8.64
CA SER A 429 10.80 -17.07 -7.19
C SER A 429 10.63 -15.60 -6.79
N SER A 430 10.72 -14.69 -7.74
CA SER A 430 10.53 -13.26 -7.52
C SER A 430 10.04 -12.58 -8.79
N GLU A 431 9.24 -11.53 -8.60
CA GLU A 431 8.89 -10.55 -9.63
C GLU A 431 9.48 -9.20 -9.25
N TRP A 432 9.96 -8.44 -10.25
CA TRP A 432 10.49 -7.11 -10.06
C TRP A 432 9.70 -6.11 -10.90
N ASN A 433 9.24 -5.06 -10.26
CA ASN A 433 8.56 -3.96 -10.90
C ASN A 433 9.44 -2.70 -10.85
N LEU A 434 9.66 -2.06 -12.00
CA LEU A 434 10.32 -0.78 -12.14
C LEU A 434 9.34 0.20 -12.75
N GLU A 435 9.31 1.44 -12.24
CA GLU A 435 8.51 2.52 -12.81
C GLU A 435 9.29 3.83 -12.81
N PHE A 436 9.26 4.51 -13.95
CA PHE A 436 9.63 5.91 -14.09
C PHE A 436 8.41 6.72 -14.50
N ASN A 437 8.18 7.85 -13.84
CA ASN A 437 7.05 8.72 -14.15
C ASN A 437 7.39 10.20 -14.05
N TYR A 438 6.52 11.01 -14.64
CA TYR A 438 6.53 12.46 -14.53
C TYR A 438 5.12 12.97 -14.25
N GLY A 439 4.88 13.53 -13.06
CA GLY A 439 3.62 14.14 -12.67
C GLY A 439 3.58 15.61 -13.10
N TYR A 440 2.82 15.90 -14.13
CA TYR A 440 2.56 17.24 -14.63
C TYR A 440 1.31 17.81 -13.96
N GLU A 441 1.45 18.81 -13.10
CA GLU A 441 0.30 19.53 -12.54
C GLU A 441 -0.31 20.43 -13.62
N LEU A 442 -1.46 19.98 -14.16
CA LEU A 442 -2.24 20.74 -15.14
C LEU A 442 -2.97 21.92 -14.48
N ALA A 443 -3.47 21.71 -13.29
CA ALA A 443 -4.16 22.69 -12.45
C ALA A 443 -4.04 22.26 -10.98
N PRO A 444 -4.29 23.14 -9.99
CA PRO A 444 -4.30 22.75 -8.58
C PRO A 444 -5.19 21.52 -8.35
N GLY A 445 -4.59 20.45 -7.82
CA GLY A 445 -5.29 19.19 -7.60
C GLY A 445 -5.56 18.35 -8.85
N VAL A 446 -5.11 18.74 -10.05
CA VAL A 446 -5.23 17.96 -11.28
C VAL A 446 -3.86 17.63 -11.83
N VAL A 447 -3.46 16.36 -11.78
CA VAL A 447 -2.15 15.87 -12.20
C VAL A 447 -2.31 14.82 -13.30
N LEU A 448 -1.60 15.02 -14.39
CA LEU A 448 -1.38 14.03 -15.45
C LEU A 448 -0.02 13.38 -15.21
N ARG A 449 0.02 12.05 -15.12
CA ARG A 449 1.27 11.33 -14.83
C ARG A 449 1.54 10.24 -15.86
N PRO A 450 2.13 10.58 -17.04
CA PRO A 450 2.70 9.57 -17.91
C PRO A 450 3.77 8.77 -17.18
N ASN A 451 3.82 7.47 -17.45
CA ASN A 451 4.78 6.56 -16.87
C ASN A 451 5.22 5.47 -17.86
N VAL A 452 6.38 4.91 -17.59
CA VAL A 452 6.85 3.69 -18.21
C VAL A 452 7.22 2.71 -17.12
N GLN A 453 6.86 1.44 -17.34
CA GLN A 453 7.14 0.37 -16.37
C GLN A 453 7.82 -0.80 -17.05
N TYR A 454 8.61 -1.54 -16.30
CA TYR A 454 9.21 -2.80 -16.74
C TYR A 454 9.01 -3.86 -15.68
N VAL A 455 8.29 -4.92 -16.06
CA VAL A 455 8.01 -6.07 -15.21
C VAL A 455 8.98 -7.17 -15.58
N ILE A 456 9.84 -7.54 -14.63
CA ILE A 456 10.84 -8.60 -14.80
C ILE A 456 10.32 -9.84 -14.09
N HIS A 457 10.32 -10.96 -14.78
CA HIS A 457 9.82 -12.24 -14.30
C HIS A 457 8.39 -12.13 -13.76
N PRO A 458 7.39 -11.74 -14.59
CA PRO A 458 6.00 -11.74 -14.16
C PRO A 458 5.65 -13.08 -13.50
N ASP A 459 5.04 -13.02 -12.33
CA ASP A 459 4.57 -14.24 -11.67
C ASP A 459 3.43 -14.90 -12.48
N SER A 460 3.13 -16.13 -12.22
CA SER A 460 2.09 -16.86 -12.98
C SER A 460 0.75 -16.93 -12.23
N ARG A 461 0.50 -16.06 -11.26
CA ARG A 461 -0.64 -16.20 -10.34
C ARG A 461 -1.99 -15.99 -11.01
N TYR A 462 -2.09 -15.11 -12.02
CA TYR A 462 -3.31 -14.99 -12.84
C TYR A 462 -3.43 -16.05 -13.92
N THR A 463 -2.30 -16.65 -14.32
CA THR A 463 -2.24 -17.67 -15.40
C THR A 463 -1.33 -18.82 -15.00
N PRO A 464 -1.67 -19.58 -13.92
CA PRO A 464 -0.77 -20.62 -13.37
C PRO A 464 -0.52 -21.77 -14.36
N SER A 465 -1.41 -21.98 -15.33
CA SER A 465 -1.27 -22.99 -16.41
C SER A 465 -0.48 -22.50 -17.63
N TYR A 466 0.09 -21.28 -17.61
CA TYR A 466 0.90 -20.81 -18.73
C TYR A 466 2.13 -21.71 -18.92
N PRO A 467 2.44 -22.14 -20.18
CA PRO A 467 3.31 -23.29 -20.43
C PRO A 467 4.80 -23.06 -20.11
N SER A 468 5.23 -21.79 -19.97
CA SER A 468 6.62 -21.42 -19.70
C SER A 468 6.70 -20.21 -18.78
N ASN A 469 7.88 -19.66 -18.56
CA ASN A 469 7.98 -18.38 -17.88
C ASN A 469 7.41 -17.26 -18.76
N ILE A 470 6.56 -16.42 -18.16
CA ILE A 470 5.96 -15.29 -18.85
C ILE A 470 7.07 -14.31 -19.25
N PRO A 471 7.12 -13.87 -20.53
CA PRO A 471 8.11 -12.87 -20.96
C PRO A 471 8.02 -11.58 -20.18
N ASN A 472 9.17 -10.97 -19.86
CA ASN A 472 9.23 -9.66 -19.23
C ASN A 472 8.38 -8.66 -20.02
N ALA A 473 7.61 -7.81 -19.33
CA ALA A 473 6.68 -6.91 -19.97
C ALA A 473 7.16 -5.45 -19.87
N PHE A 474 7.13 -4.74 -21.01
CA PHE A 474 7.26 -3.29 -21.05
C PHE A 474 5.87 -2.67 -21.10
N VAL A 475 5.62 -1.68 -20.23
CA VAL A 475 4.32 -1.03 -20.07
C VAL A 475 4.47 0.47 -20.25
N ILE A 476 3.51 1.08 -20.94
CA ILE A 476 3.33 2.53 -21.05
C ILE A 476 2.00 2.86 -20.38
N GLY A 477 1.99 3.82 -19.47
CA GLY A 477 0.82 4.23 -18.73
C GLY A 477 0.61 5.73 -18.66
N LEU A 478 -0.62 6.10 -18.35
CA LEU A 478 -1.02 7.46 -18.01
C LEU A 478 -1.99 7.40 -16.83
N GLN A 479 -1.60 8.00 -15.71
CA GLN A 479 -2.48 8.20 -14.56
C GLN A 479 -3.01 9.64 -14.59
N ILE A 480 -4.31 9.80 -14.34
CA ILE A 480 -5.00 11.10 -14.22
C ILE A 480 -5.56 11.17 -12.81
N ASN A 481 -5.03 12.06 -11.99
CA ASN A 481 -5.51 12.32 -10.64
C ASN A 481 -6.22 13.66 -10.60
N ALA A 482 -7.44 13.70 -10.08
CA ALA A 482 -8.20 14.93 -9.89
C ALA A 482 -8.75 14.99 -8.45
N ASN A 483 -8.14 15.82 -7.60
CA ASN A 483 -8.69 16.18 -6.30
C ASN A 483 -9.58 17.42 -6.45
N VAL A 484 -10.88 17.19 -6.50
CA VAL A 484 -11.88 18.24 -6.71
C VAL A 484 -11.91 19.19 -5.50
N GLY A 485 -11.60 18.69 -4.30
CA GLY A 485 -11.46 19.51 -3.10
C GLY A 485 -10.37 20.57 -3.25
N THR A 486 -9.19 20.17 -3.72
CA THR A 486 -8.08 21.09 -3.99
C THR A 486 -8.40 22.01 -5.17
N PHE A 487 -8.99 21.49 -6.25
CA PHE A 487 -9.32 22.26 -7.44
C PHE A 487 -10.27 23.44 -7.13
N PHE A 488 -11.30 23.23 -6.31
CA PHE A 488 -12.25 24.26 -5.89
C PHE A 488 -11.90 24.92 -4.54
N ASN A 489 -10.72 24.63 -3.98
CA ASN A 489 -10.30 25.10 -2.66
C ASN A 489 -11.39 24.87 -1.59
N LEU A 490 -11.96 23.66 -1.55
CA LEU A 490 -13.03 23.32 -0.61
C LEU A 490 -12.48 23.35 0.83
N PRO A 491 -13.26 23.85 1.77
CA PRO A 491 -12.89 23.82 3.20
C PRO A 491 -12.67 22.38 3.66
N GLN A 492 -11.68 22.18 4.54
CA GLN A 492 -11.37 20.88 5.14
C GLN A 492 -11.62 20.93 6.66
N VAL A 493 -11.93 19.76 7.25
CA VAL A 493 -12.00 19.60 8.70
C VAL A 493 -10.56 19.71 9.27
N ARG A 494 -10.39 20.43 10.38
CA ARG A 494 -9.10 20.67 11.02
C ARG A 494 -8.84 19.71 12.17
#